data_fc80a8b2ba07dc26980ca074c027de85
#
_entry.id   fc80a8b2ba07dc26980ca074c027de85
#
_cell.length_a   1.000
_cell.length_b   1.000
_cell.length_c   1.000
_cell.angle_alpha   90.00
_cell.angle_beta   90.00
_cell.angle_gamma   90.00
#
_symmetry.space_group_name_H-M   'P 1'
#
loop_
_entity.id
_entity.type
_entity.pdbx_description
1 polymer ?
#
loop_
_entity_poly.entity_id
_entity_poly.type
_entity_poly.pdbx_seq_one_letter_code
_entity_poly.pdbx_strand_id
1 'polypeptide(L)'
;EQWKSPEEAREAILGMLERKDKIMGFGHAIYSVSDPRNEVIKVWAEKLADEVGDTVLYPVSVAVDETMWEQKKLFPNADFYHASAYHFMGIPTKLFTPIFVCSRVTGWASHVFEQRSNNRIIRPSAEYIGPEQRKVVPIAQR
;
A
#
# COMPACT_ATOMS: atom_id res chain seq x y z
N GLU A 1 6.13 -13.99 -8.94
CA GLU A 1 6.74 -14.97 -9.88
C GLU A 1 8.21 -14.63 -10.25
N GLN A 2 8.80 -13.61 -9.63
CA GLN A 2 10.16 -13.18 -9.94
C GLN A 2 11.21 -14.08 -9.27
N TRP A 3 10.89 -14.64 -8.10
CA TRP A 3 11.76 -15.52 -7.33
C TRP A 3 11.14 -16.91 -7.18
N LYS A 4 11.98 -17.95 -7.16
CA LYS A 4 11.55 -19.34 -7.17
C LYS A 4 11.73 -20.03 -5.83
N SER A 5 12.43 -19.40 -4.89
CA SER A 5 12.61 -19.92 -3.53
C SER A 5 12.66 -18.80 -2.49
N PRO A 6 12.39 -19.12 -1.22
CA PRO A 6 12.55 -18.19 -0.10
C PRO A 6 13.96 -17.60 0.02
N GLU A 7 14.99 -18.42 -0.24
CA GLU A 7 16.42 -18.03 -0.15
C GLU A 7 16.75 -17.01 -1.23
N GLU A 8 16.32 -17.26 -2.47
CA GLU A 8 16.51 -16.35 -3.59
C GLU A 8 15.80 -14.99 -3.32
N ALA A 9 14.60 -15.03 -2.77
CA ALA A 9 13.86 -13.83 -2.40
C ALA A 9 14.58 -13.03 -1.31
N ARG A 10 15.06 -13.70 -0.25
CA ARG A 10 15.81 -13.07 0.83
C ARG A 10 17.06 -12.36 0.30
N GLU A 11 17.88 -13.03 -0.51
CA GLU A 11 19.06 -12.46 -1.11
C GLU A 11 18.74 -11.24 -1.99
N ALA A 12 17.71 -11.37 -2.83
CA ALA A 12 17.26 -10.27 -3.68
C ALA A 12 16.80 -9.05 -2.88
N ILE A 13 16.01 -9.24 -1.81
CA ILE A 13 15.56 -8.16 -0.92
C ILE A 13 16.75 -7.47 -0.24
N LEU A 14 17.73 -8.22 0.25
CA LEU A 14 18.94 -7.63 0.84
C LEU A 14 19.68 -6.74 -0.16
N GLY A 15 19.87 -7.22 -1.38
CA GLY A 15 20.50 -6.42 -2.44
C GLY A 15 19.67 -5.18 -2.83
N MET A 16 18.35 -5.27 -2.83
CA MET A 16 17.47 -4.10 -3.05
C MET A 16 17.62 -3.07 -1.92
N LEU A 17 17.68 -3.51 -0.67
CA LEU A 17 17.85 -2.64 0.49
C LEU A 17 19.23 -1.93 0.49
N GLU A 18 20.30 -2.59 0.05
CA GLU A 18 21.62 -1.98 -0.11
C GLU A 18 21.62 -0.86 -1.16
N ARG A 19 20.91 -1.07 -2.28
CA ARG A 19 20.74 -0.05 -3.33
C ARG A 19 19.73 1.03 -2.97
N LYS A 20 19.06 0.92 -1.80
CA LYS A 20 17.97 1.80 -1.36
C LYS A 20 16.77 1.78 -2.29
N ASP A 21 16.52 0.65 -2.96
CA ASP A 21 15.33 0.45 -3.77
C ASP A 21 14.08 0.44 -2.89
N LYS A 22 12.97 0.95 -3.43
CA LYS A 22 11.70 0.96 -2.72
C LYS A 22 11.03 -0.41 -2.83
N ILE A 23 10.77 -1.04 -1.69
CA ILE A 23 10.03 -2.30 -1.61
C ILE A 23 8.58 -1.97 -1.23
N MET A 24 7.64 -2.32 -2.12
CA MET A 24 6.22 -2.04 -1.95
C MET A 24 5.56 -3.04 -1.00
N GLY A 25 4.43 -2.64 -0.39
CA GLY A 25 3.65 -3.52 0.49
C GLY A 25 4.07 -3.45 1.96
N PHE A 26 4.96 -2.54 2.34
CA PHE A 26 5.45 -2.40 3.72
C PHE A 26 5.23 -1.02 4.29
N GLY A 27 4.93 -0.97 5.61
CA GLY A 27 4.65 0.26 6.33
C GLY A 27 3.29 0.87 5.99
N HIS A 28 2.88 1.86 6.76
CA HIS A 28 1.61 2.56 6.59
C HIS A 28 1.72 4.01 7.07
N ALA A 29 0.95 4.92 6.48
CA ALA A 29 0.98 6.35 6.85
C ALA A 29 0.39 6.63 8.24
N ILE A 30 -0.50 5.75 8.73
CA ILE A 30 -1.24 5.94 10.01
C ILE A 30 -0.82 4.88 11.03
N TYR A 31 -0.83 3.59 10.65
CA TYR A 31 -0.41 2.52 11.54
C TYR A 31 1.11 2.56 11.75
N SER A 32 1.53 2.50 13.01
CA SER A 32 2.95 2.58 13.41
C SER A 32 3.49 1.27 14.00
N VAL A 33 2.63 0.36 14.43
CA VAL A 33 3.01 -0.89 15.09
C VAL A 33 2.77 -2.08 14.17
N SER A 34 1.55 -2.23 13.66
CA SER A 34 1.16 -3.27 12.71
C SER A 34 -0.08 -2.81 11.94
N ASP A 35 -0.35 -3.46 10.80
CA ASP A 35 -1.61 -3.28 10.09
C ASP A 35 -2.56 -4.44 10.48
N PRO A 36 -3.63 -4.19 11.25
CA PRO A 36 -4.51 -5.25 11.72
C PRO A 36 -5.24 -6.00 10.60
N ARG A 37 -5.35 -5.39 9.43
CA ARG A 37 -5.94 -6.04 8.25
C ARG A 37 -5.00 -7.10 7.69
N ASN A 38 -3.70 -6.88 7.82
CA ASN A 38 -2.69 -7.82 7.35
C ASN A 38 -2.70 -9.12 8.14
N GLU A 39 -2.94 -9.08 9.45
CA GLU A 39 -3.03 -10.27 10.28
C GLU A 39 -4.16 -11.21 9.80
N VAL A 40 -5.29 -10.63 9.41
CA VAL A 40 -6.43 -11.40 8.90
C VAL A 40 -6.12 -11.99 7.53
N ILE A 41 -5.62 -11.16 6.59
CA ILE A 41 -5.42 -11.62 5.21
C ILE A 41 -4.24 -12.61 5.08
N LYS A 42 -3.22 -12.50 5.94
CA LYS A 42 -2.10 -13.44 5.98
C LYS A 42 -2.59 -14.87 6.24
N VAL A 43 -3.49 -15.05 7.22
CA VAL A 43 -4.09 -16.36 7.53
C VAL A 43 -4.89 -16.92 6.34
N TRP A 44 -5.62 -16.06 5.63
CA TRP A 44 -6.34 -16.50 4.43
C TRP A 44 -5.41 -16.79 3.26
N ALA A 45 -4.34 -16.02 3.08
CA ALA A 45 -3.34 -16.29 2.05
C ALA A 45 -2.67 -17.66 2.26
N GLU A 46 -2.34 -18.02 3.52
CA GLU A 46 -1.81 -19.32 3.87
C GLU A 46 -2.78 -20.46 3.53
N LYS A 47 -4.03 -20.36 4.00
CA LYS A 47 -5.06 -21.37 3.71
C LYS A 47 -5.31 -21.57 2.22
N LEU A 48 -5.37 -20.49 1.47
CA LEU A 48 -5.56 -20.53 0.02
C LEU A 48 -4.34 -21.13 -0.68
N ALA A 49 -3.13 -20.83 -0.21
CA ALA A 49 -1.90 -21.46 -0.71
C ALA A 49 -1.94 -22.98 -0.53
N ASP A 50 -2.32 -23.45 0.67
CA ASP A 50 -2.47 -24.88 0.96
C ASP A 50 -3.55 -25.53 0.07
N GLU A 51 -4.68 -24.86 -0.12
CA GLU A 51 -5.80 -25.37 -0.93
C GLU A 51 -5.42 -25.54 -2.40
N VAL A 52 -4.64 -24.61 -2.96
CA VAL A 52 -4.16 -24.71 -4.36
C VAL A 52 -2.86 -25.49 -4.50
N GLY A 53 -2.25 -25.93 -3.41
CA GLY A 53 -0.98 -26.65 -3.40
C GLY A 53 0.21 -25.77 -3.76
N ASP A 54 0.20 -24.50 -3.36
CA ASP A 54 1.31 -23.58 -3.62
C ASP A 54 2.55 -23.95 -2.78
N THR A 55 3.68 -24.02 -3.42
CA THR A 55 4.98 -24.32 -2.78
C THR A 55 6.00 -23.20 -2.97
N VAL A 56 5.62 -22.10 -3.61
CA VAL A 56 6.55 -21.03 -4.01
C VAL A 56 6.09 -19.65 -3.54
N LEU A 57 4.91 -19.20 -3.96
CA LEU A 57 4.51 -17.81 -3.78
C LEU A 57 4.30 -17.43 -2.31
N TYR A 58 3.60 -18.27 -1.53
CA TYR A 58 3.39 -17.99 -0.12
C TYR A 58 4.68 -18.11 0.69
N PRO A 59 5.51 -19.17 0.56
CA PRO A 59 6.82 -19.23 1.20
C PRO A 59 7.75 -18.06 0.85
N VAL A 60 7.79 -17.63 -0.40
CA VAL A 60 8.52 -16.43 -0.84
C VAL A 60 7.98 -15.17 -0.15
N SER A 61 6.65 -15.03 -0.08
CA SER A 61 6.03 -13.89 0.60
C SER A 61 6.40 -13.82 2.08
N VAL A 62 6.42 -14.97 2.77
CA VAL A 62 6.85 -15.06 4.17
C VAL A 62 8.32 -14.67 4.32
N ALA A 63 9.20 -15.15 3.45
CA ALA A 63 10.63 -14.82 3.50
C ALA A 63 10.89 -13.31 3.28
N VAL A 64 10.12 -12.67 2.39
CA VAL A 64 10.18 -11.22 2.19
C VAL A 64 9.70 -10.46 3.43
N ASP A 65 8.58 -10.86 4.02
CA ASP A 65 8.02 -10.28 5.25
C ASP A 65 9.06 -10.33 6.40
N GLU A 66 9.60 -11.52 6.66
CA GLU A 66 10.62 -11.73 7.71
C GLU A 66 11.87 -10.89 7.45
N THR A 67 12.37 -10.86 6.22
CA THR A 67 13.56 -10.08 5.86
C THR A 67 13.35 -8.59 6.08
N MET A 68 12.19 -8.06 5.68
CA MET A 68 11.85 -6.65 5.88
C MET A 68 11.71 -6.31 7.37
N TRP A 69 11.13 -7.21 8.17
CA TRP A 69 11.06 -7.03 9.61
C TRP A 69 12.44 -7.08 10.26
N GLU A 70 13.28 -8.03 9.90
CA GLU A 70 14.65 -8.15 10.44
C GLU A 70 15.49 -6.91 10.13
N GLN A 71 15.48 -6.45 8.89
CA GLN A 71 16.39 -5.42 8.39
C GLN A 71 15.90 -3.98 8.66
N LYS A 72 14.60 -3.75 8.62
CA LYS A 72 14.01 -2.40 8.68
C LYS A 72 12.98 -2.20 9.76
N LYS A 73 12.54 -3.27 10.45
CA LYS A 73 11.40 -3.23 11.39
C LYS A 73 10.13 -2.67 10.74
N LEU A 74 9.95 -2.94 9.45
CA LEU A 74 8.76 -2.57 8.70
C LEU A 74 7.83 -3.77 8.61
N PHE A 75 6.59 -3.56 9.02
CA PHE A 75 5.52 -4.56 8.92
C PHE A 75 4.87 -4.53 7.53
N PRO A 76 4.35 -5.67 7.04
CA PRO A 76 3.57 -5.71 5.81
C PRO A 76 2.22 -5.00 6.02
N ASN A 77 1.84 -4.17 5.06
CA ASN A 77 0.51 -3.57 5.05
C ASN A 77 -0.52 -4.50 4.38
N ALA A 78 -1.79 -4.08 4.34
CA ALA A 78 -2.85 -4.90 3.80
C ALA A 78 -2.58 -5.38 2.35
N ASP A 79 -1.94 -4.57 1.52
CA ASP A 79 -1.74 -4.90 0.09
C ASP A 79 -0.80 -6.08 -0.11
N PHE A 80 0.12 -6.32 0.82
CA PHE A 80 1.17 -7.34 0.66
C PHE A 80 0.58 -8.74 0.53
N TYR A 81 -0.13 -9.24 1.53
CA TYR A 81 -0.74 -10.58 1.48
C TYR A 81 -2.05 -10.63 0.70
N HIS A 82 -2.72 -9.49 0.48
CA HIS A 82 -3.83 -9.45 -0.48
C HIS A 82 -3.39 -9.85 -1.89
N ALA A 83 -2.19 -9.45 -2.30
CA ALA A 83 -1.67 -9.83 -3.61
C ALA A 83 -1.57 -11.36 -3.77
N SER A 84 -1.02 -12.06 -2.77
CA SER A 84 -0.93 -13.52 -2.77
C SER A 84 -2.31 -14.17 -2.70
N ALA A 85 -3.18 -13.71 -1.78
CA ALA A 85 -4.52 -14.26 -1.63
C ALA A 85 -5.35 -14.12 -2.91
N TYR A 86 -5.36 -12.95 -3.53
CA TYR A 86 -6.09 -12.72 -4.78
C TYR A 86 -5.54 -13.56 -5.93
N HIS A 87 -4.22 -13.76 -5.97
CA HIS A 87 -3.61 -14.65 -6.95
C HIS A 87 -4.12 -16.09 -6.80
N PHE A 88 -4.12 -16.64 -5.59
CA PHE A 88 -4.64 -17.98 -5.32
C PHE A 88 -6.13 -18.14 -5.60
N MET A 89 -6.91 -17.08 -5.45
CA MET A 89 -8.31 -17.02 -5.86
C MET A 89 -8.52 -16.92 -7.38
N GLY A 90 -7.46 -16.88 -8.17
CA GLY A 90 -7.53 -16.74 -9.62
C GLY A 90 -7.96 -15.34 -10.10
N ILE A 91 -7.90 -14.32 -9.24
CA ILE A 91 -8.28 -12.96 -9.60
C ILE A 91 -7.15 -12.33 -10.46
N PRO A 92 -7.44 -11.82 -11.66
CA PRO A 92 -6.45 -11.15 -12.47
C PRO A 92 -5.88 -9.91 -11.77
N THR A 93 -4.57 -9.72 -11.79
CA THR A 93 -3.87 -8.60 -11.11
C THR A 93 -4.45 -7.22 -11.45
N LYS A 94 -4.91 -7.03 -12.69
CA LYS A 94 -5.58 -5.78 -13.13
C LYS A 94 -6.86 -5.44 -12.37
N LEU A 95 -7.45 -6.40 -11.64
CA LEU A 95 -8.65 -6.21 -10.84
C LEU A 95 -8.36 -5.93 -9.35
N PHE A 96 -7.13 -6.01 -8.88
CA PHE A 96 -6.80 -5.81 -7.46
C PHE A 96 -7.21 -4.42 -6.98
N THR A 97 -6.82 -3.38 -7.70
CA THR A 97 -7.24 -2.00 -7.39
C THR A 97 -8.75 -1.78 -7.53
N PRO A 98 -9.44 -2.25 -8.61
CA PRO A 98 -10.90 -2.19 -8.69
C PRO A 98 -11.62 -2.85 -7.51
N ILE A 99 -11.19 -4.00 -7.04
CA ILE A 99 -11.77 -4.68 -5.86
C ILE A 99 -11.62 -3.81 -4.61
N PHE A 100 -10.44 -3.22 -4.41
CA PHE A 100 -10.22 -2.29 -3.32
C PHE A 100 -11.17 -1.09 -3.39
N VAL A 101 -11.38 -0.53 -4.58
CA VAL A 101 -12.33 0.58 -4.79
C VAL A 101 -13.76 0.16 -4.43
N CYS A 102 -14.20 -1.03 -4.85
CA CYS A 102 -15.52 -1.55 -4.47
C CYS A 102 -15.70 -1.63 -2.95
N SER A 103 -14.70 -2.13 -2.23
CA SER A 103 -14.73 -2.18 -0.77
C SER A 103 -14.70 -0.78 -0.13
N ARG A 104 -13.98 0.16 -0.74
CA ARG A 104 -13.84 1.54 -0.21
C ARG A 104 -15.09 2.40 -0.42
N VAL A 105 -15.97 2.07 -1.36
CA VAL A 105 -17.21 2.83 -1.63
C VAL A 105 -18.06 3.01 -0.37
N THR A 106 -18.15 2.00 0.49
CA THR A 106 -18.90 2.09 1.76
C THR A 106 -18.29 3.14 2.70
N GLY A 107 -16.97 3.21 2.79
CA GLY A 107 -16.27 4.22 3.59
C GLY A 107 -16.46 5.63 3.02
N TRP A 108 -16.38 5.78 1.71
CA TRP A 108 -16.67 7.08 1.07
C TRP A 108 -18.12 7.51 1.27
N ALA A 109 -19.08 6.59 1.13
CA ALA A 109 -20.50 6.88 1.39
C ALA A 109 -20.71 7.36 2.84
N SER A 110 -20.08 6.68 3.81
CA SER A 110 -20.12 7.08 5.22
C SER A 110 -19.64 8.52 5.42
N HIS A 111 -18.48 8.87 4.86
CA HIS A 111 -17.95 10.24 4.94
C HIS A 111 -18.85 11.27 4.25
N VAL A 112 -19.45 10.91 3.12
CA VAL A 112 -20.42 11.79 2.44
C VAL A 112 -21.66 12.03 3.29
N PHE A 113 -22.21 10.99 3.92
CA PHE A 113 -23.35 11.13 4.80
C PHE A 113 -23.03 11.99 6.02
N GLU A 114 -21.90 11.76 6.66
CA GLU A 114 -21.42 12.55 7.79
C GLU A 114 -21.23 14.02 7.38
N GLN A 115 -20.53 14.27 6.27
CA GLN A 115 -20.32 15.62 5.74
C GLN A 115 -21.65 16.34 5.47
N ARG A 116 -22.64 15.64 4.91
CA ARG A 116 -23.94 16.24 4.57
C ARG A 116 -24.85 16.47 5.76
N SER A 117 -24.63 15.82 6.88
CA SER A 117 -25.44 16.00 8.09
C SER A 117 -25.26 17.40 8.72
N ASN A 118 -24.09 18.01 8.56
CA ASN A 118 -23.77 19.37 9.07
C ASN A 118 -22.98 20.17 8.03
N ASN A 119 -23.35 20.08 6.78
CA ASN A 119 -22.59 20.60 5.64
C ASN A 119 -22.28 22.09 5.73
N ARG A 120 -21.02 22.42 5.49
CA ARG A 120 -20.52 23.79 5.33
C ARG A 120 -19.39 23.80 4.31
N ILE A 121 -19.12 24.97 3.72
CA ILE A 121 -18.00 25.11 2.79
C ILE A 121 -16.69 24.87 3.55
N ILE A 122 -15.94 23.87 3.08
CA ILE A 122 -14.58 23.61 3.58
C ILE A 122 -13.62 24.54 2.86
N ARG A 123 -12.91 25.37 3.66
CA ARG A 123 -11.83 26.23 3.17
C ARG A 123 -10.55 25.83 3.88
N PRO A 124 -9.69 25.02 3.25
CA PRO A 124 -8.40 24.67 3.85
C PRO A 124 -7.56 25.92 4.04
N SER A 125 -6.89 26.04 5.17
CA SER A 125 -5.87 27.07 5.38
C SER A 125 -4.65 26.74 4.54
N ALA A 126 -4.03 27.77 3.98
CA ALA A 126 -2.78 27.64 3.24
C ALA A 126 -1.84 28.80 3.64
N GLU A 127 -0.57 28.49 3.77
CA GLU A 127 0.48 29.50 3.89
C GLU A 127 1.00 29.83 2.50
N TYR A 128 1.00 31.11 2.16
CA TYR A 128 1.53 31.54 0.88
C TYR A 128 3.06 31.56 0.93
N ILE A 129 3.70 30.73 0.11
CA ILE A 129 5.16 30.62 -0.01
C ILE A 129 5.69 31.14 -1.35
N GLY A 130 4.87 31.82 -2.12
CA GLY A 130 5.23 32.41 -3.40
C GLY A 130 5.99 33.73 -3.26
N PRO A 131 6.31 34.39 -4.38
CA PRO A 131 6.97 35.69 -4.38
C PRO A 131 6.16 36.78 -3.67
N GLU A 132 6.83 37.77 -3.07
CA GLU A 132 6.17 38.94 -2.52
C GLU A 132 5.35 39.69 -3.56
N GLN A 133 4.43 40.53 -3.08
CA GLN A 133 3.55 41.31 -3.93
C GLN A 133 4.35 42.16 -4.93
N ARG A 134 4.07 41.96 -6.21
CA ARG A 134 4.73 42.66 -7.31
C ARG A 134 3.79 43.75 -7.86
N LYS A 135 4.36 44.93 -8.21
CA LYS A 135 3.61 45.97 -8.93
C LYS A 135 3.33 45.49 -10.37
N VAL A 136 2.14 45.80 -10.83
CA VAL A 136 1.80 45.56 -12.23
C VAL A 136 2.58 46.55 -13.08
N VAL A 137 3.44 46.05 -13.97
CA VAL A 137 4.16 46.89 -14.93
C VAL A 137 3.21 47.23 -16.08
N PRO A 138 3.05 48.55 -16.42
CA PRO A 138 2.23 48.97 -17.55
C PRO A 138 2.67 48.29 -18.85
N ILE A 139 1.73 48.01 -19.76
CA ILE A 139 2.02 47.26 -21.02
C ILE A 139 3.13 47.95 -21.82
N ALA A 140 3.16 49.28 -21.85
CA ALA A 140 4.19 50.06 -22.57
C ALA A 140 5.62 49.95 -21.97
N GLN A 141 5.78 49.34 -20.82
CA GLN A 141 7.06 49.13 -20.10
C GLN A 141 7.46 47.66 -19.92
N ARG A 142 6.71 46.75 -20.55
CA ARG A 142 6.99 45.30 -20.51
C ARG A 142 7.95 44.87 -21.59
#